data_fd87eed280dd376beeb9a670be65e068
#
_entry.id   fd87eed280dd376beeb9a670be65e068
#
_cell.length_a   1.000
_cell.length_b   1.000
_cell.length_c   1.000
_cell.angle_alpha   90.00
_cell.angle_beta   90.00
_cell.angle_gamma   90.00
#
_symmetry.space_group_name_H-M   'P 1'
#
loop_
_entity.id
_entity.type
_entity.pdbx_description
1 polymer ?
#
loop_
_entity_poly.entity_id
_entity_poly.type
_entity_poly.pdbx_seq_one_letter_code
_entity_poly.pdbx_strand_id
1 'polypeptide(L)'
;MRSKSILAVLTAAFALQGTSNATAAEIRLARQFSMGYLQLNVMEHQQLIENHAKALGLDDVKVSWFTFNGPTAVNEALISGNIDVGSGGVPGLLVLWSRSKGTPQEVRGISALSSQPFLLNSRDPAIKTIKDFKDTDRIAVPAVRSSVQAITLQMAAAKAYGTKDFAKLDPLTVSMTPPDATVALLKGGAQISAAFSVPPFQNQQLEDPAVHTVLNSFDVMGGSHTFTAVWAPAKFREGNPVLYKALVAALREATEIVNKDKTAAAGLWNEDSKTKLSLEMVGKIVSGPQVRWTMTPENTIKYADFMAEVGTLKTKADSWKDYFFPEIHDEKGS
;
A
#
# COMPACT_ATOMS: atom_id res chain seq x y z
N MET A 1 44.23 -35.53 -74.58
CA MET A 1 43.86 -34.19 -74.14
C MET A 1 42.73 -34.32 -73.15
N ARG A 2 42.96 -34.11 -71.84
CA ARG A 2 41.99 -34.28 -70.75
C ARG A 2 41.55 -32.90 -70.26
N SER A 3 40.29 -32.55 -70.47
CA SER A 3 39.69 -31.33 -69.93
C SER A 3 39.31 -31.52 -68.48
N LYS A 4 39.80 -30.62 -67.58
CA LYS A 4 39.42 -30.57 -66.17
C LYS A 4 38.37 -29.50 -65.98
N SER A 5 37.12 -29.93 -65.66
CA SER A 5 36.05 -29.06 -65.24
C SER A 5 36.20 -28.73 -63.74
N ILE A 6 36.34 -27.46 -63.44
CA ILE A 6 36.39 -26.95 -62.05
C ILE A 6 34.93 -26.63 -61.65
N LEU A 7 34.41 -27.36 -60.64
CA LEU A 7 33.09 -27.13 -60.06
C LEU A 7 33.25 -26.12 -58.91
N ALA A 8 32.74 -24.91 -59.06
CA ALA A 8 32.71 -23.90 -58.03
C ALA A 8 31.48 -24.12 -57.12
N VAL A 9 31.71 -24.48 -55.87
CA VAL A 9 30.68 -24.58 -54.85
C VAL A 9 30.49 -23.21 -54.22
N LEU A 10 29.34 -22.54 -54.48
CA LEU A 10 28.90 -21.35 -53.77
C LEU A 10 28.23 -21.78 -52.48
N THR A 11 28.90 -21.54 -51.35
CA THR A 11 28.32 -21.70 -50.01
C THR A 11 27.54 -20.44 -49.66
N ALA A 12 26.22 -20.48 -49.77
CA ALA A 12 25.33 -19.41 -49.29
C ALA A 12 25.22 -19.53 -47.78
N ALA A 13 25.84 -18.59 -47.07
CA ALA A 13 25.64 -18.42 -45.63
C ALA A 13 24.29 -17.77 -45.36
N PHE A 14 23.29 -18.56 -45.01
CA PHE A 14 22.02 -18.07 -44.47
C PHE A 14 22.27 -17.57 -43.06
N ALA A 15 22.36 -16.24 -42.87
CA ALA A 15 22.30 -15.62 -41.54
C ALA A 15 20.85 -15.77 -41.05
N LEU A 16 20.59 -16.75 -40.16
CA LEU A 16 19.38 -16.77 -39.35
C LEU A 16 19.44 -15.57 -38.42
N GLN A 17 18.78 -14.49 -38.83
CA GLN A 17 18.37 -13.45 -37.90
C GLN A 17 17.24 -14.06 -37.03
N GLY A 18 17.63 -14.59 -35.87
CA GLY A 18 16.72 -14.96 -34.84
C GLY A 18 15.97 -13.69 -34.37
N THR A 19 14.75 -13.51 -34.84
CA THR A 19 13.82 -12.59 -34.22
C THR A 19 13.58 -13.10 -32.82
N SER A 20 14.33 -12.57 -31.85
CA SER A 20 14.00 -12.69 -30.44
C SER A 20 12.60 -12.08 -30.28
N ASN A 21 11.57 -12.90 -30.17
CA ASN A 21 10.29 -12.45 -29.62
C ASN A 21 10.59 -12.03 -28.17
N ALA A 22 10.99 -10.77 -27.99
CA ALA A 22 11.05 -10.19 -26.67
C ALA A 22 9.61 -10.23 -26.13
N THR A 23 9.36 -11.14 -25.23
CA THR A 23 8.11 -11.15 -24.46
C THR A 23 8.04 -9.77 -23.77
N ALA A 24 6.93 -9.05 -23.97
CA ALA A 24 6.73 -7.75 -23.34
C ALA A 24 7.02 -7.87 -21.85
N ALA A 25 7.83 -6.95 -21.31
CA ALA A 25 8.08 -6.92 -19.88
C ALA A 25 6.75 -6.64 -19.17
N GLU A 26 6.43 -7.42 -18.15
CA GLU A 26 5.17 -7.27 -17.41
C GLU A 26 5.45 -6.88 -15.95
N ILE A 27 4.63 -5.97 -15.43
CA ILE A 27 4.60 -5.63 -14.01
C ILE A 27 3.15 -5.58 -13.52
N ARG A 28 2.89 -6.25 -12.40
CA ARG A 28 1.57 -6.38 -11.78
C ARG A 28 1.61 -5.75 -10.40
N LEU A 29 0.79 -4.68 -10.23
CA LEU A 29 0.77 -3.89 -9.00
C LEU A 29 -0.56 -4.05 -8.26
N ALA A 30 -0.49 -4.08 -6.94
CA ALA A 30 -1.65 -4.12 -6.06
C ALA A 30 -1.87 -2.79 -5.34
N ARG A 31 -3.14 -2.41 -5.20
CA ARG A 31 -3.60 -1.36 -4.28
C ARG A 31 -4.82 -1.84 -3.50
N GLN A 32 -5.27 -1.06 -2.51
CA GLN A 32 -6.48 -1.33 -1.73
C GLN A 32 -7.42 -0.12 -1.78
N PHE A 33 -8.59 -0.23 -1.14
CA PHE A 33 -9.59 0.84 -1.11
C PHE A 33 -9.16 1.98 -0.18
N SER A 34 -8.57 3.03 -0.71
CA SER A 34 -8.29 4.30 -0.01
C SER A 34 -7.74 5.35 -0.95
N MET A 35 -7.93 6.63 -0.63
CA MET A 35 -7.17 7.73 -1.22
C MET A 35 -5.68 7.69 -0.85
N GLY A 36 -5.27 6.91 0.14
CA GLY A 36 -3.86 6.73 0.50
C GLY A 36 -2.97 6.14 -0.61
N TYR A 37 -3.55 5.70 -1.71
CA TYR A 37 -2.87 5.17 -2.90
C TYR A 37 -2.89 6.15 -4.09
N LEU A 38 -3.12 7.44 -3.85
CA LEU A 38 -3.32 8.44 -4.89
C LEU A 38 -2.19 8.49 -5.92
N GLN A 39 -0.92 8.33 -5.51
CA GLN A 39 0.20 8.26 -6.44
C GLN A 39 0.06 7.09 -7.43
N LEU A 40 -0.42 5.93 -6.97
CA LEU A 40 -0.63 4.77 -7.84
C LEU A 40 -1.74 5.03 -8.86
N ASN A 41 -2.80 5.78 -8.48
CA ASN A 41 -3.84 6.21 -9.42
C ASN A 41 -3.28 7.17 -10.48
N VAL A 42 -2.45 8.14 -10.07
CA VAL A 42 -1.77 9.05 -11.00
C VAL A 42 -0.85 8.28 -11.96
N MET A 43 -0.08 7.31 -11.42
CA MET A 43 0.80 6.47 -12.23
C MET A 43 0.03 5.67 -13.29
N GLU A 44 -1.10 5.07 -12.92
CA GLU A 44 -1.96 4.32 -13.84
C GLU A 44 -2.55 5.23 -14.90
N HIS A 45 -3.17 6.33 -14.49
CA HIS A 45 -3.86 7.27 -15.39
C HIS A 45 -2.92 7.92 -16.41
N GLN A 46 -1.70 8.26 -16.00
CA GLN A 46 -0.70 8.93 -16.84
C GLN A 46 0.32 7.96 -17.45
N GLN A 47 0.17 6.64 -17.24
CA GLN A 47 1.08 5.61 -17.75
C GLN A 47 2.56 5.90 -17.42
N LEU A 48 2.81 6.35 -16.16
CA LEU A 48 4.15 6.82 -15.79
C LEU A 48 5.20 5.71 -15.81
N ILE A 49 4.84 4.47 -15.47
CA ILE A 49 5.78 3.33 -15.50
C ILE A 49 6.19 3.05 -16.96
N GLU A 50 5.22 2.99 -17.86
CA GLU A 50 5.42 2.76 -19.29
C GLU A 50 6.29 3.86 -19.90
N ASN A 51 5.99 5.11 -19.58
CA ASN A 51 6.72 6.29 -20.08
C ASN A 51 8.19 6.28 -19.61
N HIS A 52 8.44 6.03 -18.33
CA HIS A 52 9.81 5.92 -17.81
C HIS A 52 10.55 4.69 -18.35
N ALA A 53 9.86 3.55 -18.50
CA ALA A 53 10.46 2.35 -19.07
C ALA A 53 10.91 2.60 -20.51
N LYS A 54 10.06 3.22 -21.32
CA LYS A 54 10.39 3.62 -22.70
C LYS A 54 11.58 4.59 -22.76
N ALA A 55 11.61 5.58 -21.87
CA ALA A 55 12.74 6.52 -21.78
C ALA A 55 14.05 5.82 -21.38
N LEU A 56 13.99 4.67 -20.73
CA LEU A 56 15.14 3.82 -20.38
C LEU A 56 15.45 2.74 -21.43
N GLY A 57 14.79 2.76 -22.59
CA GLY A 57 14.99 1.82 -23.68
C GLY A 57 14.29 0.48 -23.51
N LEU A 58 13.26 0.40 -22.66
CA LEU A 58 12.42 -0.77 -22.47
C LEU A 58 11.04 -0.46 -23.08
N ASP A 59 10.85 -0.83 -24.34
CA ASP A 59 9.58 -0.69 -25.04
C ASP A 59 8.62 -1.83 -24.65
N ASP A 60 7.33 -1.65 -24.94
CA ASP A 60 6.27 -2.65 -24.77
C ASP A 60 6.15 -3.22 -23.35
N VAL A 61 6.15 -2.34 -22.35
CA VAL A 61 5.88 -2.73 -20.96
C VAL A 61 4.38 -2.84 -20.74
N LYS A 62 3.91 -4.00 -20.26
CA LYS A 62 2.54 -4.22 -19.84
C LYS A 62 2.43 -3.98 -18.32
N VAL A 63 1.66 -2.97 -17.94
CA VAL A 63 1.36 -2.68 -16.54
C VAL A 63 -0.07 -3.14 -16.21
N SER A 64 -0.21 -3.93 -15.15
CA SER A 64 -1.51 -4.42 -14.69
C SER A 64 -1.77 -4.01 -13.25
N TRP A 65 -2.96 -3.45 -12.99
CA TRP A 65 -3.36 -2.94 -11.68
C TRP A 65 -4.47 -3.79 -11.08
N PHE A 66 -4.32 -4.13 -9.79
CA PHE A 66 -5.27 -4.96 -9.05
C PHE A 66 -5.68 -4.27 -7.76
N THR A 67 -6.98 -4.29 -7.45
CA THR A 67 -7.51 -3.77 -6.19
C THR A 67 -7.92 -4.94 -5.29
N PHE A 68 -7.35 -4.98 -4.08
CA PHE A 68 -7.59 -6.02 -3.10
C PHE A 68 -8.39 -5.50 -1.90
N ASN A 69 -9.13 -6.39 -1.24
CA ASN A 69 -9.98 -6.06 -0.10
C ASN A 69 -9.20 -5.81 1.20
N GLY A 70 -7.92 -6.18 1.27
CA GLY A 70 -7.10 -5.99 2.47
C GLY A 70 -5.69 -6.56 2.33
N PRO A 71 -4.81 -6.33 3.35
CA PRO A 71 -3.39 -6.66 3.27
C PRO A 71 -3.11 -8.16 3.18
N THR A 72 -3.96 -9.02 3.74
CA THR A 72 -3.78 -10.49 3.66
C THR A 72 -3.81 -10.95 2.21
N ALA A 73 -4.82 -10.51 1.44
CA ALA A 73 -4.94 -10.88 0.03
C ALA A 73 -3.79 -10.32 -0.84
N VAL A 74 -3.31 -9.09 -0.56
CA VAL A 74 -2.12 -8.52 -1.22
C VAL A 74 -0.90 -9.39 -0.95
N ASN A 75 -0.68 -9.76 0.31
CA ASN A 75 0.50 -10.53 0.70
C ASN A 75 0.48 -11.96 0.12
N GLU A 76 -0.68 -12.60 0.09
CA GLU A 76 -0.87 -13.91 -0.55
C GLU A 76 -0.62 -13.85 -2.05
N ALA A 77 -1.14 -12.82 -2.74
CA ALA A 77 -0.90 -12.62 -4.17
C ALA A 77 0.57 -12.36 -4.49
N LEU A 78 1.30 -11.62 -3.63
CA LEU A 78 2.73 -11.38 -3.80
C LEU A 78 3.56 -12.66 -3.59
N ILE A 79 3.27 -13.43 -2.53
CA ILE A 79 3.98 -14.68 -2.21
C ILE A 79 3.75 -15.74 -3.31
N SER A 80 2.53 -15.82 -3.84
CA SER A 80 2.19 -16.75 -4.93
C SER A 80 2.68 -16.31 -6.30
N GLY A 81 3.24 -15.09 -6.43
CA GLY A 81 3.72 -14.55 -7.69
C GLY A 81 2.61 -14.10 -8.64
N ASN A 82 1.38 -13.89 -8.15
CA ASN A 82 0.28 -13.32 -8.93
C ASN A 82 0.40 -11.80 -9.12
N ILE A 83 1.16 -11.13 -8.26
CA ILE A 83 1.59 -9.75 -8.41
C ILE A 83 3.11 -9.64 -8.15
N ASP A 84 3.71 -8.56 -8.67
CA ASP A 84 5.14 -8.28 -8.53
C ASP A 84 5.40 -7.18 -7.48
N VAL A 85 4.43 -6.29 -7.31
CA VAL A 85 4.50 -5.15 -6.39
C VAL A 85 3.25 -5.10 -5.53
N GLY A 86 3.44 -5.19 -4.22
CA GLY A 86 2.39 -5.03 -3.22
C GLY A 86 2.33 -3.61 -2.68
N SER A 87 1.17 -3.21 -2.17
CA SER A 87 1.03 -1.97 -1.39
C SER A 87 0.02 -2.12 -0.26
N GLY A 88 0.20 -1.33 0.79
CA GLY A 88 -0.66 -1.38 1.96
C GLY A 88 -0.10 -0.63 3.16
N GLY A 89 -0.67 -0.88 4.33
CA GLY A 89 -0.17 -0.35 5.59
C GLY A 89 1.16 -0.97 5.99
N VAL A 90 2.01 -0.19 6.67
CA VAL A 90 3.35 -0.59 7.13
C VAL A 90 3.41 -1.96 7.81
N PRO A 91 2.47 -2.36 8.71
CA PRO A 91 2.50 -3.68 9.33
C PRO A 91 2.53 -4.84 8.33
N GLY A 92 1.85 -4.72 7.18
CA GLY A 92 1.88 -5.72 6.12
C GLY A 92 3.28 -5.95 5.55
N LEU A 93 4.02 -4.87 5.27
CA LEU A 93 5.41 -4.92 4.85
C LEU A 93 6.31 -5.57 5.92
N LEU A 94 6.17 -5.13 7.18
CA LEU A 94 6.99 -5.63 8.29
C LEU A 94 6.83 -7.14 8.49
N VAL A 95 5.62 -7.66 8.38
CA VAL A 95 5.35 -9.10 8.47
C VAL A 95 6.02 -9.86 7.32
N LEU A 96 5.90 -9.36 6.08
CA LEU A 96 6.55 -9.97 4.91
C LEU A 96 8.06 -9.96 5.05
N TRP A 97 8.65 -8.81 5.40
CA TRP A 97 10.08 -8.68 5.62
C TRP A 97 10.57 -9.66 6.70
N SER A 98 9.92 -9.67 7.87
CA SER A 98 10.31 -10.54 8.99
C SER A 98 10.28 -12.04 8.64
N ARG A 99 9.37 -12.44 7.75
CA ARG A 99 9.24 -13.84 7.29
C ARG A 99 10.20 -14.22 6.17
N SER A 100 10.62 -13.24 5.37
CA SER A 100 11.40 -13.44 4.16
C SER A 100 12.86 -13.01 4.29
N LYS A 101 13.23 -12.31 5.36
CA LYS A 101 14.60 -11.81 5.59
C LYS A 101 15.64 -12.92 5.44
N GLY A 102 16.70 -12.63 4.66
CA GLY A 102 17.80 -13.55 4.42
C GLY A 102 17.47 -14.70 3.47
N THR A 103 16.32 -14.68 2.82
CA THR A 103 15.94 -15.64 1.77
C THR A 103 16.03 -15.01 0.39
N PRO A 104 16.08 -15.78 -0.71
CA PRO A 104 16.00 -15.26 -2.07
C PRO A 104 14.67 -14.52 -2.38
N GLN A 105 13.67 -14.68 -1.52
CA GLN A 105 12.35 -14.06 -1.63
C GLN A 105 12.19 -12.85 -0.69
N GLU A 106 13.28 -12.30 -0.16
CA GLU A 106 13.23 -11.18 0.78
C GLU A 106 12.41 -10.02 0.19
N VAL A 107 11.37 -9.59 0.94
CA VAL A 107 10.50 -8.48 0.56
C VAL A 107 10.97 -7.23 1.28
N ARG A 108 11.15 -6.14 0.52
CA ARG A 108 11.49 -4.81 1.05
C ARG A 108 10.58 -3.74 0.49
N GLY A 109 10.42 -2.67 1.24
CA GLY A 109 9.74 -1.46 0.81
C GLY A 109 10.49 -0.77 -0.33
N ILE A 110 9.75 -0.25 -1.29
CA ILE A 110 10.25 0.59 -2.36
C ILE A 110 10.18 2.05 -1.90
N SER A 111 9.03 2.44 -1.33
CA SER A 111 8.83 3.77 -0.74
C SER A 111 7.60 3.80 0.17
N ALA A 112 7.45 4.86 0.97
CA ALA A 112 6.14 5.29 1.44
C ALA A 112 5.33 5.90 0.26
N LEU A 113 4.02 6.06 0.45
CA LEU A 113 3.12 6.80 -0.44
C LEU A 113 2.52 7.98 0.29
N SER A 114 2.00 7.76 1.50
CA SER A 114 1.31 8.81 2.24
C SER A 114 1.49 8.69 3.75
N SER A 115 1.44 9.84 4.40
CA SER A 115 1.23 9.99 5.83
C SER A 115 -0.08 10.75 6.03
N GLN A 116 -1.07 10.12 6.63
CA GLN A 116 -2.37 10.71 6.93
C GLN A 116 -3.05 9.94 8.06
N PRO A 117 -3.84 10.61 8.91
CA PRO A 117 -4.55 9.94 9.98
C PRO A 117 -5.67 9.07 9.44
N PHE A 118 -5.89 7.94 10.07
CA PHE A 118 -7.09 7.13 9.92
C PHE A 118 -7.82 7.05 11.26
N LEU A 119 -9.16 6.95 11.20
CA LEU A 119 -10.04 7.22 12.32
C LEU A 119 -10.90 6.01 12.67
N LEU A 120 -11.01 5.72 13.96
CA LEU A 120 -12.04 4.85 14.50
C LEU A 120 -13.28 5.71 14.77
N ASN A 121 -14.32 5.52 13.99
CA ASN A 121 -15.58 6.26 14.12
C ASN A 121 -16.67 5.35 14.67
N SER A 122 -17.54 5.91 15.50
CA SER A 122 -18.72 5.24 16.05
C SER A 122 -19.98 6.08 15.88
N ARG A 123 -21.13 5.40 15.74
CA ARG A 123 -22.45 6.02 15.77
C ARG A 123 -23.11 5.91 17.16
N ASP A 124 -22.57 5.07 18.05
CA ASP A 124 -23.08 4.93 19.41
C ASP A 124 -22.54 6.06 20.30
N PRO A 125 -23.40 7.00 20.81
CA PRO A 125 -22.97 8.10 21.63
C PRO A 125 -22.37 7.68 22.99
N ALA A 126 -22.56 6.43 23.40
CA ALA A 126 -21.97 5.87 24.61
C ALA A 126 -20.50 5.48 24.44
N ILE A 127 -20.02 5.27 23.18
CA ILE A 127 -18.64 4.86 22.89
C ILE A 127 -17.82 6.12 22.58
N LYS A 128 -17.18 6.70 23.58
CA LYS A 128 -16.34 7.90 23.45
C LYS A 128 -14.85 7.58 23.41
N THR A 129 -14.47 6.45 23.99
CA THR A 129 -13.09 5.95 24.06
C THR A 129 -13.07 4.46 23.78
N ILE A 130 -11.89 3.90 23.55
CA ILE A 130 -11.75 2.45 23.34
C ILE A 130 -12.12 1.62 24.60
N LYS A 131 -12.24 2.25 25.78
CA LYS A 131 -12.64 1.60 27.02
C LYS A 131 -14.13 1.41 27.16
N ASP A 132 -14.91 2.07 26.33
CA ASP A 132 -16.38 2.02 26.40
C ASP A 132 -16.98 0.87 25.60
N PHE A 133 -16.15 0.16 24.80
CA PHE A 133 -16.61 -1.03 24.06
C PHE A 133 -16.98 -2.17 25.00
N LYS A 134 -18.12 -2.82 24.70
CA LYS A 134 -18.65 -3.99 25.39
C LYS A 134 -18.42 -5.25 24.56
N ASP A 135 -18.56 -6.41 25.15
CA ASP A 135 -18.38 -7.71 24.49
C ASP A 135 -19.36 -7.95 23.31
N THR A 136 -20.49 -7.24 23.34
CA THR A 136 -21.49 -7.27 22.25
C THR A 136 -21.15 -6.38 21.07
N ASP A 137 -20.21 -5.44 21.22
CA ASP A 137 -19.82 -4.50 20.17
C ASP A 137 -19.01 -5.18 19.06
N ARG A 138 -19.04 -4.58 17.88
CA ARG A 138 -18.24 -5.02 16.73
C ARG A 138 -17.54 -3.83 16.10
N ILE A 139 -16.23 -3.99 15.88
CA ILE A 139 -15.34 -2.98 15.30
C ILE A 139 -14.91 -3.47 13.92
N ALA A 140 -15.38 -2.83 12.87
CA ALA A 140 -14.97 -3.17 11.51
C ALA A 140 -13.53 -2.71 11.25
N VAL A 141 -12.70 -3.62 10.72
CA VAL A 141 -11.33 -3.37 10.25
C VAL A 141 -11.12 -4.09 8.91
N PRO A 142 -10.23 -3.63 8.00
CA PRO A 142 -10.01 -4.29 6.71
C PRO A 142 -9.55 -5.75 6.82
N ALA A 143 -8.73 -6.05 7.82
CA ALA A 143 -8.32 -7.41 8.17
C ALA A 143 -7.99 -7.49 9.66
N VAL A 144 -8.60 -8.46 10.34
CA VAL A 144 -8.39 -8.72 11.75
C VAL A 144 -6.93 -9.05 12.02
N ARG A 145 -6.32 -8.45 13.06
CA ARG A 145 -4.93 -8.68 13.53
C ARG A 145 -3.82 -8.38 12.54
N SER A 146 -4.12 -7.93 11.31
CA SER A 146 -3.09 -7.75 10.28
C SER A 146 -3.16 -6.41 9.53
N SER A 147 -4.32 -5.76 9.47
CA SER A 147 -4.40 -4.41 8.89
C SER A 147 -3.74 -3.38 9.77
N VAL A 148 -3.27 -2.27 9.18
CA VAL A 148 -2.67 -1.17 9.96
C VAL A 148 -3.65 -0.63 11.01
N GLN A 149 -4.95 -0.64 10.72
CA GLN A 149 -5.99 -0.27 11.68
C GLN A 149 -6.04 -1.24 12.87
N ALA A 150 -6.01 -2.55 12.60
CA ALA A 150 -6.02 -3.56 13.66
C ALA A 150 -4.78 -3.46 14.55
N ILE A 151 -3.60 -3.30 13.97
CA ILE A 151 -2.35 -3.13 14.74
C ILE A 151 -2.38 -1.81 15.53
N THR A 152 -2.89 -0.71 14.95
CA THR A 152 -3.03 0.56 15.68
C THR A 152 -4.05 0.45 16.82
N LEU A 153 -5.12 -0.33 16.64
CA LEU A 153 -6.07 -0.62 17.72
C LEU A 153 -5.41 -1.41 18.85
N GLN A 154 -4.56 -2.39 18.53
CA GLN A 154 -3.76 -3.13 19.52
C GLN A 154 -2.78 -2.20 20.26
N MET A 155 -2.11 -1.28 19.53
CA MET A 155 -1.25 -0.27 20.17
C MET A 155 -2.03 0.64 21.14
N ALA A 156 -3.24 1.05 20.75
CA ALA A 156 -4.13 1.82 21.61
C ALA A 156 -4.57 1.00 22.84
N ALA A 157 -4.91 -0.27 22.66
CA ALA A 157 -5.28 -1.17 23.74
C ALA A 157 -4.11 -1.39 24.72
N ALA A 158 -2.88 -1.58 24.21
CA ALA A 158 -1.67 -1.67 25.04
C ALA A 158 -1.45 -0.43 25.90
N LYS A 159 -1.68 0.78 25.34
CA LYS A 159 -1.62 2.03 26.10
C LYS A 159 -2.72 2.15 27.15
N ALA A 160 -3.93 1.68 26.87
CA ALA A 160 -5.11 1.86 27.73
C ALA A 160 -5.23 0.81 28.83
N TYR A 161 -4.77 -0.42 28.57
CA TYR A 161 -4.95 -1.60 29.43
C TYR A 161 -3.63 -2.23 29.90
N GLY A 162 -2.49 -1.83 29.29
CA GLY A 162 -1.18 -2.43 29.49
C GLY A 162 -0.80 -3.38 28.34
N THR A 163 0.51 -3.54 28.10
CA THR A 163 1.02 -4.33 26.95
C THR A 163 0.55 -5.79 26.97
N LYS A 164 0.33 -6.38 28.16
CA LYS A 164 -0.19 -7.76 28.27
C LYS A 164 -1.60 -7.93 27.72
N ASP A 165 -2.37 -6.85 27.73
CA ASP A 165 -3.77 -6.80 27.27
C ASP A 165 -3.93 -6.14 25.90
N PHE A 166 -2.84 -6.07 25.11
CA PHE A 166 -2.85 -5.45 23.79
C PHE A 166 -3.94 -6.01 22.86
N ALA A 167 -4.24 -7.28 22.96
CA ALA A 167 -5.25 -7.98 22.14
C ALA A 167 -6.68 -7.94 22.70
N LYS A 168 -6.92 -7.15 23.78
CA LYS A 168 -8.20 -7.11 24.49
C LYS A 168 -9.41 -6.80 23.56
N LEU A 169 -9.20 -5.97 22.56
CA LEU A 169 -10.27 -5.61 21.60
C LEU A 169 -10.30 -6.51 20.35
N ASP A 170 -9.33 -7.40 20.16
CA ASP A 170 -9.31 -8.31 18.99
C ASP A 170 -10.59 -9.15 18.85
N PRO A 171 -11.18 -9.72 19.93
CA PRO A 171 -12.42 -10.49 19.81
C PRO A 171 -13.62 -9.67 19.30
N LEU A 172 -13.58 -8.35 19.42
CA LEU A 172 -14.61 -7.45 18.93
C LEU A 172 -14.42 -7.08 17.46
N THR A 173 -13.24 -7.34 16.88
CA THR A 173 -12.96 -6.96 15.50
C THR A 173 -13.58 -7.90 14.49
N VAL A 174 -14.09 -7.34 13.39
CA VAL A 174 -14.65 -8.07 12.24
C VAL A 174 -14.02 -7.55 10.94
N SER A 175 -13.68 -8.46 10.01
CA SER A 175 -13.13 -8.08 8.71
C SER A 175 -14.22 -7.53 7.82
N MET A 176 -14.03 -6.30 7.34
CA MET A 176 -14.95 -5.63 6.43
C MET A 176 -14.18 -4.61 5.59
N THR A 177 -14.47 -4.52 4.29
CA THR A 177 -13.86 -3.49 3.44
C THR A 177 -14.28 -2.09 3.90
N PRO A 178 -13.46 -1.04 3.71
CA PRO A 178 -13.84 0.31 4.10
C PRO A 178 -15.16 0.81 3.48
N PRO A 179 -15.49 0.53 2.20
CA PRO A 179 -16.80 0.82 1.64
C PRO A 179 -17.95 0.14 2.40
N ASP A 180 -17.85 -1.18 2.63
CA ASP A 180 -18.88 -1.98 3.29
C ASP A 180 -19.06 -1.54 4.75
N ALA A 181 -17.97 -1.29 5.46
CA ALA A 181 -18.00 -0.78 6.83
C ALA A 181 -18.67 0.60 6.91
N THR A 182 -18.47 1.46 5.90
CA THR A 182 -19.14 2.76 5.84
C THR A 182 -20.65 2.60 5.67
N VAL A 183 -21.09 1.73 4.75
CA VAL A 183 -22.52 1.45 4.56
C VAL A 183 -23.13 0.86 5.85
N ALA A 184 -22.44 -0.10 6.48
CA ALA A 184 -22.92 -0.73 7.71
C ALA A 184 -23.03 0.27 8.87
N LEU A 185 -22.02 1.13 9.07
CA LEU A 185 -22.02 2.14 10.13
C LEU A 185 -23.12 3.19 9.93
N LEU A 186 -23.29 3.69 8.69
CA LEU A 186 -24.28 4.72 8.37
C LEU A 186 -25.73 4.22 8.45
N LYS A 187 -25.96 2.96 8.08
CA LYS A 187 -27.28 2.33 8.27
C LYS A 187 -27.68 2.22 9.74
N GLY A 188 -26.70 2.15 10.63
CA GLY A 188 -26.94 1.82 12.04
C GLY A 188 -27.40 0.37 12.23
N GLY A 189 -27.65 0.00 13.48
CA GLY A 189 -28.10 -1.34 13.84
C GLY A 189 -26.98 -2.20 14.45
N ALA A 190 -27.26 -3.51 14.63
CA ALA A 190 -26.42 -4.41 15.42
C ALA A 190 -25.22 -5.00 14.67
N GLN A 191 -24.99 -4.66 13.38
CA GLN A 191 -23.95 -5.29 12.58
C GLN A 191 -22.55 -4.86 13.03
N ILE A 192 -22.33 -3.54 13.22
CA ILE A 192 -21.11 -2.97 13.76
C ILE A 192 -21.44 -1.77 14.65
N SER A 193 -20.66 -1.58 15.71
CA SER A 193 -20.73 -0.40 16.59
C SER A 193 -19.77 0.69 16.17
N ALA A 194 -18.67 0.32 15.51
CA ALA A 194 -17.63 1.24 15.04
C ALA A 194 -16.91 0.71 13.80
N ALA A 195 -16.28 1.62 13.07
CA ALA A 195 -15.43 1.30 11.91
C ALA A 195 -14.11 2.04 12.04
N PHE A 196 -12.99 1.31 12.01
CA PHE A 196 -11.67 1.89 11.92
C PHE A 196 -11.34 2.06 10.45
N SER A 197 -11.66 3.22 9.92
CA SER A 197 -11.73 3.51 8.50
C SER A 197 -10.56 4.37 8.02
N VAL A 198 -10.59 4.72 6.74
CA VAL A 198 -9.52 5.46 6.04
C VAL A 198 -10.14 6.49 5.10
N PRO A 199 -9.41 7.54 4.67
CA PRO A 199 -9.94 8.46 3.64
C PRO A 199 -10.24 7.74 2.31
N PRO A 200 -11.34 8.05 1.66
CA PRO A 200 -12.34 9.07 2.02
C PRO A 200 -13.47 8.54 2.92
N PHE A 201 -13.52 7.23 3.18
CA PHE A 201 -14.61 6.55 3.86
C PHE A 201 -14.86 7.08 5.28
N GLN A 202 -13.80 7.34 6.05
CA GLN A 202 -13.93 7.98 7.36
C GLN A 202 -14.56 9.36 7.28
N ASN A 203 -14.29 10.10 6.21
CA ASN A 203 -14.83 11.44 6.00
C ASN A 203 -16.32 11.36 5.65
N GLN A 204 -16.72 10.41 4.77
CA GLN A 204 -18.12 10.14 4.47
C GLN A 204 -18.90 9.74 5.73
N GLN A 205 -18.31 8.95 6.61
CA GLN A 205 -18.94 8.56 7.88
C GLN A 205 -19.22 9.79 8.75
N LEU A 206 -18.29 10.75 8.80
CA LEU A 206 -18.41 11.96 9.60
C LEU A 206 -19.33 13.06 9.00
N GLU A 207 -19.86 12.86 7.79
CA GLU A 207 -20.95 13.70 7.26
C GLU A 207 -22.28 13.46 8.00
N ASP A 208 -22.47 12.27 8.58
CA ASP A 208 -23.60 12.00 9.44
C ASP A 208 -23.33 12.56 10.85
N PRO A 209 -24.14 13.53 11.35
CA PRO A 209 -23.92 14.17 12.65
C PRO A 209 -24.02 13.21 13.84
N ALA A 210 -24.59 12.03 13.66
CA ALA A 210 -24.62 10.98 14.68
C ALA A 210 -23.32 10.20 14.80
N VAL A 211 -22.40 10.36 13.83
CA VAL A 211 -21.10 9.69 13.84
C VAL A 211 -20.04 10.61 14.42
N HIS A 212 -19.20 10.06 15.28
CA HIS A 212 -18.08 10.79 15.89
C HIS A 212 -16.83 9.94 15.93
N THR A 213 -15.68 10.59 16.05
CA THR A 213 -14.38 9.92 16.16
C THR A 213 -14.11 9.50 17.60
N VAL A 214 -13.78 8.23 17.77
CA VAL A 214 -13.38 7.58 19.06
C VAL A 214 -11.86 7.55 19.20
N LEU A 215 -11.13 7.35 18.08
CA LEU A 215 -9.67 7.23 18.08
C LEU A 215 -9.07 7.79 16.79
N ASN A 216 -7.98 8.53 16.90
CA ASN A 216 -7.17 8.99 15.78
C ASN A 216 -5.82 8.26 15.81
N SER A 217 -5.38 7.73 14.67
CA SER A 217 -4.12 7.00 14.59
C SER A 217 -2.90 7.85 14.94
N PHE A 218 -2.92 9.15 14.64
CA PHE A 218 -1.83 10.06 14.99
C PHE A 218 -1.66 10.22 16.52
N ASP A 219 -2.76 10.20 17.27
CA ASP A 219 -2.70 10.25 18.76
C ASP A 219 -2.10 8.95 19.31
N VAL A 220 -2.42 7.81 18.70
CA VAL A 220 -1.83 6.52 19.06
C VAL A 220 -0.33 6.49 18.78
N MET A 221 0.05 6.99 17.60
CA MET A 221 1.44 7.01 17.14
C MET A 221 2.26 8.17 17.75
N GLY A 222 1.61 9.15 18.39
CA GLY A 222 2.28 10.35 18.92
C GLY A 222 2.73 11.31 17.83
N GLY A 223 2.04 11.31 16.70
CA GLY A 223 2.30 12.17 15.54
C GLY A 223 2.08 11.48 14.22
N SER A 224 2.53 12.14 13.16
CA SER A 224 2.43 11.61 11.80
C SER A 224 3.17 10.28 11.64
N HIS A 225 2.64 9.40 10.82
CA HIS A 225 3.23 8.12 10.48
C HIS A 225 2.85 7.72 9.06
N THR A 226 3.66 6.87 8.44
CA THR A 226 3.32 6.27 7.14
C THR A 226 2.03 5.48 7.25
N PHE A 227 1.05 5.87 6.44
CA PHE A 227 -0.19 5.11 6.30
C PHE A 227 -0.01 3.99 5.28
N THR A 228 0.44 4.32 4.07
CA THR A 228 0.63 3.37 2.98
C THR A 228 2.06 3.37 2.46
N ALA A 229 2.53 2.19 2.08
CA ALA A 229 3.83 1.96 1.46
C ALA A 229 3.70 0.97 0.29
N VAL A 230 4.72 0.94 -0.55
CA VAL A 230 4.88 0.02 -1.68
C VAL A 230 6.08 -0.88 -1.42
N TRP A 231 5.99 -2.15 -1.78
CA TRP A 231 7.04 -3.14 -1.58
C TRP A 231 7.11 -4.17 -2.69
N ALA A 232 8.26 -4.82 -2.83
CA ALA A 232 8.46 -5.92 -3.77
C ALA A 232 9.47 -6.95 -3.22
N PRO A 233 9.50 -8.17 -3.76
CA PRO A 233 10.59 -9.11 -3.52
C PRO A 233 11.91 -8.59 -4.14
N ALA A 234 13.04 -8.84 -3.46
CA ALA A 234 14.38 -8.47 -3.95
C ALA A 234 14.65 -9.06 -5.35
N LYS A 235 14.21 -10.29 -5.58
CA LYS A 235 14.36 -10.94 -6.89
C LYS A 235 13.66 -10.19 -8.04
N PHE A 236 12.54 -9.46 -7.76
CA PHE A 236 11.89 -8.63 -8.79
C PHE A 236 12.79 -7.48 -9.18
N ARG A 237 13.35 -6.77 -8.18
CA ARG A 237 14.30 -5.67 -8.38
C ARG A 237 15.55 -6.12 -9.15
N GLU A 238 16.13 -7.25 -8.75
CA GLU A 238 17.35 -7.80 -9.34
C GLU A 238 17.13 -8.37 -10.74
N GLY A 239 16.01 -9.05 -10.96
CA GLY A 239 15.66 -9.67 -12.25
C GLY A 239 15.16 -8.66 -13.30
N ASN A 240 14.69 -7.49 -12.87
CA ASN A 240 14.09 -6.48 -13.75
C ASN A 240 14.64 -5.07 -13.46
N PRO A 241 15.97 -4.85 -13.53
CA PRO A 241 16.58 -3.60 -13.04
C PRO A 241 16.11 -2.34 -13.78
N VAL A 242 15.85 -2.43 -15.09
CA VAL A 242 15.34 -1.30 -15.89
C VAL A 242 13.90 -0.97 -15.50
N LEU A 243 13.04 -2.00 -15.42
CA LEU A 243 11.64 -1.84 -15.06
C LEU A 243 11.48 -1.35 -13.60
N TYR A 244 12.32 -1.86 -12.68
CA TYR A 244 12.36 -1.38 -11.30
C TYR A 244 12.78 0.09 -11.21
N LYS A 245 13.79 0.51 -11.98
CA LYS A 245 14.20 1.91 -12.08
C LYS A 245 13.06 2.80 -12.62
N ALA A 246 12.34 2.32 -13.64
CA ALA A 246 11.17 3.01 -14.17
C ALA A 246 10.06 3.14 -13.11
N LEU A 247 9.79 2.09 -12.34
CA LEU A 247 8.81 2.11 -11.24
C LEU A 247 9.18 3.16 -10.17
N VAL A 248 10.45 3.21 -9.74
CA VAL A 248 10.90 4.20 -8.73
C VAL A 248 10.80 5.62 -9.27
N ALA A 249 11.16 5.84 -10.55
CA ALA A 249 11.03 7.14 -11.19
C ALA A 249 9.55 7.57 -11.31
N ALA A 250 8.66 6.65 -11.69
CA ALA A 250 7.23 6.89 -11.76
C ALA A 250 6.61 7.23 -10.39
N LEU A 251 7.03 6.56 -9.32
CA LEU A 251 6.61 6.89 -7.94
C LEU A 251 7.04 8.29 -7.53
N ARG A 252 8.26 8.69 -7.88
CA ARG A 252 8.79 10.03 -7.60
C ARG A 252 8.00 11.10 -8.37
N GLU A 253 7.85 10.93 -9.66
CA GLU A 253 7.07 11.84 -10.50
C GLU A 253 5.60 11.94 -10.05
N ALA A 254 4.94 10.81 -9.78
CA ALA A 254 3.58 10.82 -9.25
C ALA A 254 3.46 11.57 -7.92
N THR A 255 4.46 11.44 -7.04
CA THR A 255 4.50 12.18 -5.77
C THR A 255 4.64 13.69 -6.01
N GLU A 256 5.46 14.10 -6.98
CA GLU A 256 5.63 15.49 -7.38
C GLU A 256 4.33 16.06 -8.00
N ILE A 257 3.69 15.30 -8.91
CA ILE A 257 2.41 15.68 -9.54
C ILE A 257 1.34 15.91 -8.47
N VAL A 258 1.18 14.95 -7.53
CA VAL A 258 0.20 15.09 -6.44
C VAL A 258 0.47 16.32 -5.58
N ASN A 259 1.74 16.58 -5.23
CA ASN A 259 2.09 17.73 -4.39
C ASN A 259 1.96 19.06 -5.12
N LYS A 260 2.15 19.08 -6.44
CA LYS A 260 2.02 20.28 -7.28
C LYS A 260 0.56 20.71 -7.45
N ASP A 261 -0.35 19.75 -7.66
CA ASP A 261 -1.77 20.02 -7.82
C ASP A 261 -2.62 18.90 -7.19
N LYS A 262 -2.86 19.05 -5.90
CA LYS A 262 -3.66 18.12 -5.12
C LYS A 262 -5.10 18.03 -5.60
N THR A 263 -5.65 19.11 -6.13
CA THR A 263 -7.04 19.15 -6.60
C THR A 263 -7.20 18.36 -7.90
N ALA A 264 -6.30 18.55 -8.85
CA ALA A 264 -6.29 17.74 -10.07
C ALA A 264 -6.10 16.26 -9.77
N ALA A 265 -5.13 15.91 -8.91
CA ALA A 265 -4.91 14.52 -8.49
C ALA A 265 -6.14 13.91 -7.79
N ALA A 266 -6.83 14.68 -6.94
CA ALA A 266 -8.09 14.26 -6.31
C ALA A 266 -9.19 14.00 -7.35
N GLY A 267 -9.25 14.80 -8.42
CA GLY A 267 -10.17 14.60 -9.54
C GLY A 267 -9.95 13.26 -10.24
N LEU A 268 -8.70 12.95 -10.59
CA LEU A 268 -8.32 11.65 -11.19
C LEU A 268 -8.74 10.47 -10.30
N TRP A 269 -8.45 10.55 -9.01
CA TRP A 269 -8.86 9.50 -8.08
C TRP A 269 -10.38 9.31 -8.04
N ASN A 270 -11.14 10.41 -8.08
CA ASN A 270 -12.60 10.38 -8.02
C ASN A 270 -13.22 9.73 -9.28
N GLU A 271 -12.62 9.96 -10.44
CA GLU A 271 -13.00 9.31 -11.70
C GLU A 271 -12.72 7.81 -11.65
N ASP A 272 -11.51 7.39 -11.27
CA ASP A 272 -11.08 6.00 -11.22
C ASP A 272 -11.85 5.18 -10.18
N SER A 273 -12.10 5.76 -9.01
CA SER A 273 -12.77 5.07 -7.89
C SER A 273 -14.27 4.93 -8.09
N LYS A 274 -14.85 5.60 -9.11
CA LYS A 274 -16.31 5.66 -9.38
C LYS A 274 -17.12 6.08 -8.14
N THR A 275 -16.49 6.78 -7.20
CA THR A 275 -17.19 7.32 -6.03
C THR A 275 -18.05 8.52 -6.47
N LYS A 276 -19.18 8.68 -5.81
CA LYS A 276 -20.07 9.85 -6.07
C LYS A 276 -19.74 11.02 -5.15
N LEU A 277 -18.49 11.16 -4.74
CA LEU A 277 -18.06 12.25 -3.87
C LEU A 277 -17.95 13.55 -4.66
N SER A 278 -18.28 14.68 -4.01
CA SER A 278 -18.03 15.98 -4.62
C SER A 278 -16.53 16.23 -4.76
N LEU A 279 -16.13 16.92 -5.83
CA LEU A 279 -14.73 17.33 -6.03
C LEU A 279 -14.23 18.21 -4.87
N GLU A 280 -15.12 19.00 -4.26
CA GLU A 280 -14.80 19.81 -3.08
C GLU A 280 -14.40 18.91 -1.90
N MET A 281 -15.16 17.84 -1.62
CA MET A 281 -14.85 16.91 -0.53
C MET A 281 -13.54 16.18 -0.77
N VAL A 282 -13.34 15.63 -1.96
CA VAL A 282 -12.08 14.93 -2.31
C VAL A 282 -10.89 15.88 -2.21
N GLY A 283 -11.03 17.12 -2.72
CA GLY A 283 -10.00 18.15 -2.63
C GLY A 283 -9.65 18.53 -1.19
N LYS A 284 -10.64 18.70 -0.32
CA LYS A 284 -10.43 18.95 1.13
C LYS A 284 -9.67 17.79 1.80
N ILE A 285 -10.01 16.55 1.47
CA ILE A 285 -9.34 15.37 2.02
C ILE A 285 -7.87 15.33 1.61
N VAL A 286 -7.59 15.47 0.29
CA VAL A 286 -6.23 15.37 -0.25
C VAL A 286 -5.33 16.52 0.23
N SER A 287 -5.92 17.68 0.50
CA SER A 287 -5.22 18.89 0.95
C SER A 287 -5.25 19.08 2.47
N GLY A 288 -5.79 18.14 3.22
CA GLY A 288 -5.89 18.23 4.68
C GLY A 288 -4.55 18.55 5.34
N PRO A 289 -4.52 19.34 6.43
CA PRO A 289 -3.26 19.82 7.03
C PRO A 289 -2.39 18.70 7.61
N GLN A 290 -2.98 17.55 7.92
CA GLN A 290 -2.29 16.37 8.41
C GLN A 290 -1.96 15.36 7.31
N VAL A 291 -2.27 15.67 6.04
CA VAL A 291 -2.05 14.79 4.90
C VAL A 291 -0.75 15.17 4.19
N ARG A 292 0.15 14.21 4.05
CA ARG A 292 1.40 14.35 3.30
C ARG A 292 1.52 13.25 2.28
N TRP A 293 1.87 13.64 1.07
CA TRP A 293 2.19 12.76 -0.04
C TRP A 293 3.71 12.72 -0.14
N THR A 294 4.30 11.60 0.26
CA THR A 294 5.76 11.52 0.46
C THR A 294 6.26 10.10 0.26
N MET A 295 7.46 9.99 -0.30
CA MET A 295 8.18 8.72 -0.37
C MET A 295 8.93 8.39 0.93
N THR A 296 9.04 9.35 1.86
CA THR A 296 9.75 9.20 3.14
C THR A 296 8.97 8.33 4.11
N PRO A 297 9.51 7.19 4.58
CA PRO A 297 8.89 6.40 5.64
C PRO A 297 8.95 7.11 6.99
N GLU A 298 7.83 7.16 7.72
CA GLU A 298 7.69 7.83 9.00
C GLU A 298 7.18 6.88 10.07
N ASN A 299 7.83 6.88 11.23
CA ASN A 299 7.45 6.05 12.39
C ASN A 299 7.32 4.54 12.05
N THR A 300 8.06 4.02 11.07
CA THR A 300 8.10 2.61 10.71
C THR A 300 8.62 1.76 11.87
N ILE A 301 9.68 2.23 12.53
CA ILE A 301 10.31 1.54 13.67
C ILE A 301 9.32 1.41 14.83
N LYS A 302 8.46 2.39 15.06
CA LYS A 302 7.47 2.31 16.13
C LYS A 302 6.46 1.19 15.97
N TYR A 303 6.05 0.92 14.73
CA TYR A 303 5.26 -0.28 14.42
C TYR A 303 6.07 -1.56 14.63
N ALA A 304 7.32 -1.59 14.15
CA ALA A 304 8.19 -2.75 14.28
C ALA A 304 8.48 -3.10 15.74
N ASP A 305 8.76 -2.10 16.59
CA ASP A 305 9.01 -2.26 18.02
C ASP A 305 7.79 -2.87 18.71
N PHE A 306 6.60 -2.28 18.51
CA PHE A 306 5.38 -2.80 19.10
C PHE A 306 5.09 -4.23 18.65
N MET A 307 5.15 -4.49 17.34
CA MET A 307 4.85 -5.81 16.78
C MET A 307 5.85 -6.88 17.21
N ALA A 308 7.10 -6.51 17.47
CA ALA A 308 8.11 -7.40 18.06
C ALA A 308 7.84 -7.66 19.54
N GLU A 309 7.53 -6.61 20.33
CA GLU A 309 7.21 -6.70 21.76
C GLU A 309 6.02 -7.66 22.00
N VAL A 310 4.99 -7.59 21.19
CA VAL A 310 3.81 -8.46 21.29
C VAL A 310 3.94 -9.80 20.56
N GLY A 311 5.10 -10.10 19.98
CA GLY A 311 5.39 -11.39 19.33
C GLY A 311 4.80 -11.58 17.93
N THR A 312 4.26 -10.53 17.30
CA THR A 312 3.76 -10.58 15.92
C THR A 312 4.91 -10.67 14.90
N LEU A 313 6.04 -10.02 15.17
CA LEU A 313 7.28 -10.15 14.39
C LEU A 313 8.26 -11.08 15.09
N LYS A 314 8.79 -12.06 14.36
CA LYS A 314 9.86 -12.95 14.85
C LYS A 314 11.23 -12.28 14.79
N THR A 315 11.44 -11.42 13.84
CA THR A 315 12.68 -10.69 13.58
C THR A 315 12.34 -9.22 13.35
N LYS A 316 13.08 -8.34 14.01
CA LYS A 316 12.99 -6.89 13.91
C LYS A 316 14.35 -6.33 13.46
N ALA A 317 14.35 -5.25 12.71
CA ALA A 317 15.52 -4.45 12.40
C ALA A 317 15.62 -3.24 13.34
N ASP A 318 16.83 -2.70 13.46
CA ASP A 318 17.09 -1.52 14.30
C ASP A 318 16.92 -0.20 13.54
N SER A 319 16.92 -0.26 12.19
CA SER A 319 16.76 0.90 11.32
C SER A 319 15.62 0.70 10.33
N TRP A 320 14.85 1.77 10.08
CA TRP A 320 13.85 1.77 9.02
C TRP A 320 14.45 1.43 7.64
N LYS A 321 15.73 1.78 7.41
CA LYS A 321 16.44 1.50 6.16
C LYS A 321 16.55 0.01 5.84
N ASP A 322 16.59 -0.83 6.85
CA ASP A 322 16.65 -2.29 6.64
C ASP A 322 15.36 -2.86 6.07
N TYR A 323 14.23 -2.19 6.31
CA TYR A 323 12.93 -2.56 5.76
C TYR A 323 12.70 -2.09 4.33
N PHE A 324 13.55 -1.17 3.82
CA PHE A 324 13.38 -0.55 2.51
C PHE A 324 14.62 -0.76 1.62
N PHE A 325 14.42 -0.70 0.31
CA PHE A 325 15.50 -0.71 -0.64
C PHE A 325 16.31 0.59 -0.62
N PRO A 326 17.60 0.56 -1.04
CA PRO A 326 18.53 1.70 -0.92
C PRO A 326 18.09 2.98 -1.65
N GLU A 327 17.20 2.89 -2.64
CA GLU A 327 16.79 4.00 -3.50
C GLU A 327 16.11 5.16 -2.76
N ILE A 328 15.69 4.93 -1.49
CA ILE A 328 15.11 5.96 -0.64
C ILE A 328 15.89 6.19 0.67
N HIS A 329 17.09 5.63 0.80
CA HIS A 329 17.87 5.76 2.05
C HIS A 329 18.39 7.18 2.31
N ASP A 330 18.35 8.08 1.32
CA ASP A 330 18.66 9.52 1.48
C ASP A 330 17.48 10.29 2.12
N GLU A 331 16.30 9.69 2.20
CA GLU A 331 15.16 10.28 2.87
C GLU A 331 15.36 10.33 4.39
N LYS A 332 14.76 11.35 5.04
CA LYS A 332 14.80 11.53 6.51
C LYS A 332 13.72 10.67 7.20
N GLY A 333 13.73 9.39 6.92
CA GLY A 333 12.76 8.43 7.47
C GLY A 333 13.00 8.06 8.94
N SER A 334 12.02 7.35 9.56
CA SER A 334 12.06 6.92 10.96
C SER A 334 11.29 5.60 11.22
#